data_47bd59e759f5b28a608b512a71ee0b5f
#
_entry.id   47bd59e759f5b28a608b512a71ee0b5f
#
_cell.length_a   1.000
_cell.length_b   1.000
_cell.length_c   1.000
_cell.angle_alpha   90.00
_cell.angle_beta   90.00
_cell.angle_gamma   90.00
#
_symmetry.space_group_name_H-M   'P 1'
#
loop_
_entity.id
_entity.type
_entity.pdbx_description
1 polymer ?
#
loop_
_entity_poly.entity_id
_entity_poly.type
_entity_poly.pdbx_seq_one_letter_code
_entity_poly.pdbx_strand_id
1 'polypeptide(L)'
;MNRRNFLQQMSVLAALPAVSLMWPLRLAAMGINPAIVPLNKPHEAWRGLVAPEAYRILFEEQTEEPGSSELNGEERDGTFICAACYLPLFESRNKYESGSGWPSFTQPIAGHVGTKADYQLIFLRTEYHCARCGGHQGHVFKDGPPPRGERWCNNGLALKFVLQTESLSALRN
;
A
#
# COMPACT_ATOMS: atom_id res chain seq x y z
N MET A 1 13.31 69.95 56.14
CA MET A 1 12.70 68.88 55.32
C MET A 1 13.12 69.09 53.90
N ASN A 2 14.12 68.32 53.44
CA ASN A 2 14.82 68.62 52.16
C ASN A 2 14.33 67.68 51.06
N ARG A 3 13.80 68.27 49.99
CA ARG A 3 13.23 67.64 48.79
C ARG A 3 14.28 66.97 47.87
N ARG A 4 15.47 66.60 48.36
CA ARG A 4 16.62 66.22 47.49
C ARG A 4 16.96 64.72 47.47
N ASN A 5 16.23 63.85 48.11
CA ASN A 5 16.59 62.42 48.18
C ASN A 5 15.60 61.48 47.43
N PHE A 6 14.87 62.00 46.43
CA PHE A 6 13.87 61.19 45.75
C PHE A 6 14.26 60.72 44.33
N LEU A 7 15.50 60.92 43.91
CA LEU A 7 15.90 60.62 42.52
C LEU A 7 17.12 59.67 42.40
N GLN A 8 17.22 58.65 43.20
CA GLN A 8 18.22 57.59 42.99
C GLN A 8 17.68 56.20 43.35
N GLN A 9 16.62 55.79 42.68
CA GLN A 9 16.33 54.37 42.49
C GLN A 9 16.27 54.13 40.97
N MET A 10 17.41 53.99 40.39
CA MET A 10 17.55 53.50 39.02
C MET A 10 17.27 52.02 39.02
N SER A 11 16.19 51.68 38.40
CA SER A 11 15.76 50.31 38.11
C SER A 11 16.79 49.58 37.28
N VAL A 12 17.43 48.57 37.83
CA VAL A 12 18.19 47.59 37.10
C VAL A 12 17.18 46.67 36.37
N LEU A 13 16.91 46.96 35.10
CA LEU A 13 16.23 46.02 34.23
C LEU A 13 17.20 44.86 33.91
N ALA A 14 16.96 43.74 34.57
CA ALA A 14 17.58 42.47 34.22
C ALA A 14 17.05 42.05 32.84
N ALA A 15 17.86 42.17 31.81
CA ALA A 15 17.60 41.60 30.50
C ALA A 15 17.73 40.07 30.60
N LEU A 16 16.61 39.37 30.61
CA LEU A 16 16.58 37.93 30.47
C LEU A 16 16.90 37.60 29.00
N PRO A 17 17.86 36.73 28.70
CA PRO A 17 18.07 36.28 27.34
C PRO A 17 16.85 35.43 26.90
N ALA A 18 16.15 35.87 25.87
CA ALA A 18 15.14 35.08 25.18
C ALA A 18 15.84 33.87 24.54
N VAL A 19 15.83 32.74 25.24
CA VAL A 19 16.19 31.47 24.63
C VAL A 19 15.07 31.11 23.66
N SER A 20 15.28 31.49 22.39
CA SER A 20 14.44 31.01 21.30
C SER A 20 14.63 29.50 21.17
N LEU A 21 13.73 28.73 21.79
CA LEU A 21 13.58 27.31 21.52
C LEU A 21 13.10 27.18 20.05
N MET A 22 14.06 27.12 19.13
CA MET A 22 13.80 26.69 17.76
C MET A 22 13.44 25.20 17.82
N TRP A 23 12.16 24.90 18.00
CA TRP A 23 11.61 23.57 17.78
C TRP A 23 11.79 23.30 16.28
N PRO A 24 12.54 22.26 15.87
CA PRO A 24 12.59 21.94 14.46
C PRO A 24 11.17 21.54 14.04
N LEU A 25 10.52 22.40 13.23
CA LEU A 25 9.37 21.95 12.46
C LEU A 25 9.86 20.77 11.63
N ARG A 26 9.57 19.55 12.11
CA ARG A 26 9.59 18.37 11.25
C ARG A 26 8.47 18.60 10.24
N LEU A 27 8.82 19.17 9.09
CA LEU A 27 8.02 19.01 7.89
C LEU A 27 7.90 17.49 7.71
N ALA A 28 6.76 16.94 8.10
CA ALA A 28 6.37 15.62 7.63
C ALA A 28 6.37 15.77 6.11
N ALA A 29 7.37 15.16 5.46
CA ALA A 29 7.37 15.04 4.03
C ALA A 29 6.05 14.32 3.70
N MET A 30 5.07 15.05 3.17
CA MET A 30 3.93 14.46 2.50
C MET A 30 4.56 13.62 1.39
N GLY A 31 4.64 12.32 1.64
CA GLY A 31 5.20 11.36 0.70
C GLY A 31 4.38 11.45 -0.59
N ILE A 32 4.87 12.23 -1.52
CA ILE A 32 4.43 12.14 -2.92
C ILE A 32 4.92 10.77 -3.34
N ASN A 33 4.02 9.79 -3.28
CA ASN A 33 4.31 8.47 -3.81
C ASN A 33 4.56 8.68 -5.31
N PRO A 34 5.79 8.44 -5.84
CA PRO A 34 6.05 8.67 -7.25
C PRO A 34 5.05 7.84 -8.05
N ALA A 35 4.40 8.47 -9.03
CA ALA A 35 3.42 7.79 -9.87
C ALA A 35 4.04 6.51 -10.45
N ILE A 36 3.35 5.38 -10.30
CA ILE A 36 3.81 4.12 -10.86
C ILE A 36 3.81 4.25 -12.39
N VAL A 37 4.96 4.02 -13.01
CA VAL A 37 5.10 4.03 -14.47
C VAL A 37 4.77 2.63 -15.00
N PRO A 38 3.73 2.48 -15.84
CA PRO A 38 3.41 1.21 -16.49
C PRO A 38 4.56 0.72 -17.39
N LEU A 39 4.84 -0.58 -17.34
CA LEU A 39 5.92 -1.18 -18.14
C LEU A 39 5.58 -1.29 -19.63
N ASN A 40 4.29 -1.34 -19.99
CA ASN A 40 3.82 -1.59 -21.35
C ASN A 40 4.50 -2.81 -22.04
N LYS A 41 4.87 -3.82 -21.23
CA LYS A 41 5.54 -5.04 -21.65
C LYS A 41 4.50 -6.05 -22.14
N PRO A 42 4.67 -6.67 -23.32
CA PRO A 42 3.77 -7.70 -23.81
C PRO A 42 3.61 -8.86 -22.80
N HIS A 43 2.41 -9.41 -22.68
CA HIS A 43 2.13 -10.50 -21.73
C HIS A 43 3.04 -11.71 -21.97
N GLU A 44 3.29 -12.05 -23.24
CA GLU A 44 4.16 -13.18 -23.63
C GLU A 44 5.58 -13.04 -23.08
N ALA A 45 6.07 -11.82 -22.90
CA ALA A 45 7.41 -11.58 -22.37
C ALA A 45 7.55 -11.91 -20.88
N TRP A 46 6.44 -12.26 -20.20
CA TRP A 46 6.42 -12.75 -18.84
C TRP A 46 6.49 -14.28 -18.76
N ARG A 47 6.30 -14.99 -19.88
CA ARG A 47 6.47 -16.46 -19.92
C ARG A 47 7.90 -16.82 -19.50
N GLY A 48 8.01 -17.79 -18.60
CA GLY A 48 9.30 -18.21 -18.03
C GLY A 48 9.88 -17.29 -16.96
N LEU A 49 9.34 -16.06 -16.75
CA LEU A 49 9.71 -15.18 -15.65
C LEU A 49 8.85 -15.42 -14.40
N VAL A 50 7.65 -15.94 -14.57
CA VAL A 50 6.74 -16.36 -13.51
C VAL A 50 6.37 -17.83 -13.66
N ALA A 51 5.91 -18.44 -12.58
CA ALA A 51 5.43 -19.84 -12.65
C ALA A 51 4.25 -19.94 -13.64
N PRO A 52 4.08 -21.06 -14.37
CA PRO A 52 3.02 -21.22 -15.36
C PRO A 52 1.61 -20.97 -14.81
N GLU A 53 1.34 -21.39 -13.57
CA GLU A 53 0.07 -21.19 -12.88
C GLU A 53 -0.16 -19.70 -12.60
N ALA A 54 0.85 -18.98 -12.10
CA ALA A 54 0.79 -17.55 -11.87
C ALA A 54 0.64 -16.77 -13.19
N TYR A 55 1.25 -17.24 -14.28
CA TYR A 55 1.10 -16.63 -15.60
C TYR A 55 -0.35 -16.68 -16.08
N ARG A 56 -1.03 -17.83 -15.92
CA ARG A 56 -2.44 -17.98 -16.29
C ARG A 56 -3.36 -17.02 -15.52
N ILE A 57 -3.09 -16.83 -14.24
CA ILE A 57 -3.85 -15.86 -13.43
C ILE A 57 -3.55 -14.44 -13.91
N LEU A 58 -2.27 -14.04 -13.95
CA LEU A 58 -1.85 -12.68 -14.18
C LEU A 58 -2.13 -12.16 -15.59
N PHE A 59 -2.00 -13.01 -16.61
CA PHE A 59 -1.98 -12.58 -18.02
C PHE A 59 -3.01 -13.27 -18.93
N GLU A 60 -3.67 -14.31 -18.40
CA GLU A 60 -4.79 -14.97 -19.08
C GLU A 60 -6.11 -14.82 -18.28
N GLU A 61 -6.09 -13.99 -17.22
CA GLU A 61 -7.25 -13.61 -16.39
C GLU A 61 -8.01 -14.82 -15.79
N GLN A 62 -7.30 -15.92 -15.51
CA GLN A 62 -7.86 -17.07 -14.83
C GLN A 62 -8.01 -16.82 -13.33
N THR A 63 -8.73 -17.70 -12.65
CA THR A 63 -8.91 -17.67 -11.19
C THR A 63 -8.45 -19.01 -10.62
N GLU A 64 -7.70 -18.98 -9.51
CA GLU A 64 -7.31 -20.17 -8.77
C GLU A 64 -8.50 -20.76 -8.01
N GLU A 65 -8.41 -22.04 -7.63
CA GLU A 65 -9.46 -22.69 -6.81
C GLU A 65 -9.57 -22.06 -5.43
N PRO A 66 -10.78 -21.90 -4.88
CA PRO A 66 -10.97 -21.36 -3.54
C PRO A 66 -10.27 -22.26 -2.51
N GLY A 67 -9.57 -21.64 -1.55
CA GLY A 67 -8.84 -22.34 -0.50
C GLY A 67 -7.49 -22.92 -0.93
N SER A 68 -7.09 -22.80 -2.20
CA SER A 68 -5.83 -23.36 -2.69
C SER A 68 -4.58 -22.59 -2.27
N SER A 69 -4.71 -21.31 -1.95
CA SER A 69 -3.57 -20.47 -1.61
C SER A 69 -3.14 -20.59 -0.15
N GLU A 70 -1.85 -20.85 0.08
CA GLU A 70 -1.25 -20.77 1.42
C GLU A 70 -1.33 -19.35 2.01
N LEU A 71 -1.43 -18.31 1.16
CA LEU A 71 -1.55 -16.92 1.61
C LEU A 71 -2.90 -16.61 2.28
N ASN A 72 -3.88 -17.50 2.24
CA ASN A 72 -5.11 -17.36 3.03
C ASN A 72 -4.78 -17.30 4.53
N GLY A 73 -3.91 -18.19 5.01
CA GLY A 73 -3.48 -18.27 6.40
C GLY A 73 -2.29 -17.39 6.76
N GLU A 74 -1.79 -16.51 5.86
CA GLU A 74 -0.66 -15.65 6.16
C GLU A 74 -1.08 -14.47 7.06
N GLU A 75 -0.56 -14.45 8.30
CA GLU A 75 -0.90 -13.46 9.34
C GLU A 75 0.31 -12.64 9.83
N ARG A 76 1.52 -12.98 9.36
CA ARG A 76 2.73 -12.27 9.77
C ARG A 76 2.77 -10.85 9.21
N ASP A 77 3.51 -9.97 9.91
CA ASP A 77 3.74 -8.62 9.40
C ASP A 77 4.61 -8.63 8.15
N GLY A 78 4.15 -7.92 7.11
CA GLY A 78 4.86 -7.88 5.84
C GLY A 78 4.09 -7.20 4.73
N THR A 79 4.55 -7.43 3.52
CA THR A 79 4.01 -6.82 2.31
C THR A 79 3.72 -7.89 1.26
N PHE A 80 2.53 -7.81 0.67
CA PHE A 80 2.16 -8.62 -0.49
C PHE A 80 2.54 -7.87 -1.76
N ILE A 81 3.38 -8.48 -2.57
CA ILE A 81 3.91 -7.91 -3.82
C ILE A 81 3.38 -8.67 -5.03
N CYS A 82 3.30 -8.00 -6.17
CA CYS A 82 2.92 -8.64 -7.45
C CYS A 82 3.91 -9.77 -7.80
N ALA A 83 3.42 -10.96 -8.09
CA ALA A 83 4.26 -12.11 -8.42
C ALA A 83 5.06 -11.91 -9.73
N ALA A 84 4.59 -11.05 -10.64
CA ALA A 84 5.31 -10.73 -11.87
C ALA A 84 6.39 -9.67 -11.66
N CYS A 85 6.03 -8.44 -11.33
CA CYS A 85 6.95 -7.30 -11.36
C CYS A 85 7.46 -6.85 -9.99
N TYR A 86 7.04 -7.52 -8.92
CA TYR A 86 7.42 -7.25 -7.52
C TYR A 86 6.98 -5.88 -6.97
N LEU A 87 6.02 -5.21 -7.65
CA LEU A 87 5.43 -4.01 -7.09
C LEU A 87 4.68 -4.35 -5.80
N PRO A 88 4.93 -3.66 -4.67
CA PRO A 88 4.12 -3.80 -3.46
C PRO A 88 2.65 -3.45 -3.75
N LEU A 89 1.71 -4.31 -3.36
CA LEU A 89 0.29 -4.11 -3.65
C LEU A 89 -0.53 -3.93 -2.37
N PHE A 90 -0.23 -4.71 -1.32
CA PHE A 90 -0.97 -4.67 -0.07
C PHE A 90 -0.02 -4.79 1.12
N GLU A 91 -0.39 -4.16 2.23
CA GLU A 91 0.26 -4.35 3.53
C GLU A 91 -0.52 -5.39 4.35
N SER A 92 0.16 -6.23 5.12
CA SER A 92 -0.44 -7.28 5.95
C SER A 92 -1.52 -6.75 6.90
N ARG A 93 -1.36 -5.54 7.44
CA ARG A 93 -2.35 -4.90 8.32
C ARG A 93 -3.72 -4.68 7.68
N ASN A 94 -3.81 -4.72 6.36
CA ASN A 94 -5.06 -4.59 5.61
C ASN A 94 -5.66 -5.94 5.22
N LYS A 95 -4.96 -7.06 5.51
CA LYS A 95 -5.46 -8.41 5.25
C LYS A 95 -6.47 -8.83 6.32
N TYR A 96 -7.45 -9.59 5.94
CA TYR A 96 -8.41 -10.20 6.85
C TYR A 96 -8.96 -11.51 6.27
N GLU A 97 -9.47 -12.40 7.15
CA GLU A 97 -10.18 -13.59 6.73
C GLU A 97 -11.62 -13.27 6.35
N SER A 98 -11.95 -13.44 5.09
CA SER A 98 -13.27 -13.14 4.52
C SER A 98 -14.20 -14.32 4.39
N GLY A 99 -13.70 -15.54 4.59
CA GLY A 99 -14.43 -16.78 4.33
C GLY A 99 -14.64 -17.09 2.85
N SER A 100 -14.09 -16.28 1.94
CA SER A 100 -14.30 -16.48 0.49
C SER A 100 -13.41 -17.57 -0.11
N GLY A 101 -12.34 -17.95 0.57
CA GLY A 101 -11.34 -18.90 0.09
C GLY A 101 -10.18 -18.27 -0.68
N TRP A 102 -10.12 -16.96 -0.75
CA TRP A 102 -9.01 -16.21 -1.37
C TRP A 102 -8.45 -15.15 -0.42
N PRO A 103 -7.15 -14.81 -0.49
CA PRO A 103 -6.58 -13.72 0.26
C PRO A 103 -7.37 -12.43 0.04
N SER A 104 -7.83 -11.81 1.13
CA SER A 104 -8.72 -10.65 1.08
C SER A 104 -8.15 -9.48 1.85
N PHE A 105 -8.31 -8.27 1.30
CA PHE A 105 -7.77 -7.04 1.86
C PHE A 105 -8.84 -5.94 1.92
N THR A 106 -8.71 -5.04 2.89
CA THR A 106 -9.62 -3.89 3.03
C THR A 106 -9.26 -2.74 2.09
N GLN A 107 -7.99 -2.64 1.69
CA GLN A 107 -7.50 -1.62 0.74
C GLN A 107 -6.13 -1.99 0.20
N PRO A 108 -5.79 -1.58 -1.04
CA PRO A 108 -4.44 -1.67 -1.58
C PRO A 108 -3.58 -0.48 -1.16
N ILE A 109 -2.29 -0.55 -1.46
CA ILE A 109 -1.39 0.60 -1.44
C ILE A 109 -1.84 1.59 -2.52
N ALA A 110 -2.02 2.85 -2.15
CA ALA A 110 -2.57 3.89 -3.02
C ALA A 110 -1.73 4.05 -4.31
N GLY A 111 -2.40 3.99 -5.46
CA GLY A 111 -1.78 4.12 -6.79
C GLY A 111 -1.05 2.87 -7.30
N HIS A 112 -1.02 1.76 -6.55
CA HIS A 112 -0.31 0.56 -6.96
C HIS A 112 -1.18 -0.45 -7.71
N VAL A 113 -2.50 -0.24 -7.74
CA VAL A 113 -3.45 -1.03 -8.53
C VAL A 113 -4.28 -0.11 -9.43
N GLY A 114 -4.66 -0.63 -10.59
CA GLY A 114 -5.67 -0.07 -11.48
C GLY A 114 -6.93 -0.93 -11.44
N THR A 115 -8.08 -0.36 -11.83
CA THR A 115 -9.35 -1.08 -11.91
C THR A 115 -9.96 -0.95 -13.30
N LYS A 116 -10.69 -1.97 -13.73
CA LYS A 116 -11.51 -1.93 -14.95
C LYS A 116 -12.84 -2.68 -14.73
N ALA A 117 -13.84 -2.35 -15.55
CA ALA A 117 -15.09 -3.11 -15.55
C ALA A 117 -14.86 -4.49 -16.19
N ASP A 118 -15.35 -5.54 -15.54
CA ASP A 118 -15.30 -6.91 -16.03
C ASP A 118 -16.72 -7.37 -16.40
N TYR A 119 -16.88 -7.74 -17.68
CA TYR A 119 -18.13 -8.18 -18.30
C TYR A 119 -18.12 -9.69 -18.64
N GLN A 120 -17.14 -10.48 -18.15
CA GLN A 120 -17.03 -11.89 -18.50
C GLN A 120 -18.16 -12.76 -17.92
N LEU A 121 -18.82 -12.30 -16.86
CA LEU A 121 -19.99 -12.95 -16.27
C LEU A 121 -21.26 -12.12 -16.51
N ILE A 122 -22.42 -12.75 -16.20
CA ILE A 122 -23.74 -12.10 -16.30
C ILE A 122 -23.83 -10.84 -15.40
N PHE A 123 -23.03 -10.78 -14.34
CA PHE A 123 -22.98 -9.66 -13.41
C PHE A 123 -21.74 -8.82 -13.64
N LEU A 124 -21.94 -7.48 -13.72
CA LEU A 124 -20.83 -6.53 -13.77
C LEU A 124 -20.00 -6.63 -12.49
N ARG A 125 -18.71 -6.90 -12.65
CA ARG A 125 -17.72 -6.89 -11.57
C ARG A 125 -16.69 -5.79 -11.80
N THR A 126 -15.99 -5.42 -10.76
CA THR A 126 -14.80 -4.56 -10.86
C THR A 126 -13.56 -5.44 -10.70
N GLU A 127 -12.85 -5.65 -11.81
CA GLU A 127 -11.52 -6.27 -11.80
C GLU A 127 -10.48 -5.26 -11.34
N TYR A 128 -9.40 -5.74 -10.72
CA TYR A 128 -8.22 -4.93 -10.50
C TYR A 128 -6.93 -5.66 -10.89
N HIS A 129 -5.96 -4.87 -11.28
CA HIS A 129 -4.67 -5.33 -11.81
C HIS A 129 -3.52 -4.51 -11.23
N CYS A 130 -2.32 -5.04 -11.29
CA CYS A 130 -1.10 -4.33 -10.92
C CYS A 130 -0.89 -3.10 -11.82
N ALA A 131 -0.78 -1.91 -11.23
CA ALA A 131 -0.61 -0.65 -11.98
C ALA A 131 0.66 -0.62 -12.84
N ARG A 132 1.68 -1.44 -12.51
CA ARG A 132 2.96 -1.44 -13.21
C ARG A 132 3.03 -2.42 -14.37
N CYS A 133 2.66 -3.69 -14.18
CA CYS A 133 2.77 -4.71 -15.24
C CYS A 133 1.43 -5.05 -15.90
N GLY A 134 0.31 -4.53 -15.39
CA GLY A 134 -1.02 -4.83 -15.92
C GLY A 134 -1.55 -6.22 -15.54
N GLY A 135 -0.78 -7.02 -14.77
CA GLY A 135 -1.19 -8.39 -14.41
C GLY A 135 -2.44 -8.40 -13.53
N HIS A 136 -3.43 -9.21 -13.93
CA HIS A 136 -4.66 -9.44 -13.19
C HIS A 136 -4.37 -9.90 -11.77
N GLN A 137 -5.09 -9.35 -10.80
CA GLN A 137 -4.94 -9.71 -9.39
C GLN A 137 -6.21 -10.36 -8.84
N GLY A 138 -7.36 -9.84 -9.19
CA GLY A 138 -8.64 -10.28 -8.67
C GLY A 138 -9.76 -9.26 -8.87
N HIS A 139 -10.72 -9.24 -7.95
CA HIS A 139 -11.91 -8.41 -8.05
C HIS A 139 -12.22 -7.67 -6.76
N VAL A 140 -12.89 -6.52 -6.87
CA VAL A 140 -13.37 -5.73 -5.73
C VAL A 140 -14.85 -5.99 -5.52
N PHE A 141 -15.23 -6.30 -4.28
CA PHE A 141 -16.60 -6.53 -3.85
C PHE A 141 -17.02 -5.48 -2.80
N LYS A 142 -18.33 -5.31 -2.62
CA LYS A 142 -18.93 -4.35 -1.67
C LYS A 142 -19.40 -5.02 -0.36
N ASP A 143 -18.77 -6.13 -0.01
CA ASP A 143 -19.08 -6.97 1.15
C ASP A 143 -17.93 -7.01 2.17
N GLY A 144 -17.02 -6.06 2.10
CA GLY A 144 -15.90 -5.92 3.03
C GLY A 144 -16.28 -5.27 4.36
N PRO A 145 -15.37 -5.28 5.35
CA PRO A 145 -15.60 -4.71 6.66
C PRO A 145 -15.63 -3.17 6.64
N PRO A 146 -16.30 -2.53 7.63
CA PRO A 146 -16.20 -1.09 7.82
C PRO A 146 -14.75 -0.64 8.06
N PRO A 147 -14.41 0.63 7.77
CA PRO A 147 -15.29 1.71 7.32
C PRO A 147 -15.49 1.77 5.80
N ARG A 148 -14.71 1.06 4.98
CA ARG A 148 -14.75 1.17 3.52
C ARG A 148 -15.82 0.30 2.87
N GLY A 149 -16.15 -0.83 3.49
CA GLY A 149 -17.11 -1.81 2.94
C GLY A 149 -16.60 -2.51 1.68
N GLU A 150 -15.32 -2.37 1.35
CA GLU A 150 -14.69 -3.00 0.19
C GLU A 150 -13.91 -4.24 0.58
N ARG A 151 -14.03 -5.28 -0.23
CA ARG A 151 -13.19 -6.49 -0.18
C ARG A 151 -12.40 -6.60 -1.48
N TRP A 152 -11.11 -6.45 -1.37
CA TRP A 152 -10.15 -6.66 -2.45
C TRP A 152 -9.75 -8.14 -2.40
N CYS A 153 -10.45 -8.96 -3.20
CA CYS A 153 -10.26 -10.40 -3.28
C CYS A 153 -9.17 -10.72 -4.28
N ASN A 154 -8.07 -11.32 -3.84
CA ASN A 154 -6.87 -11.51 -4.67
C ASN A 154 -6.62 -13.00 -4.92
N ASN A 155 -6.20 -13.35 -6.13
CA ASN A 155 -5.62 -14.67 -6.39
C ASN A 155 -4.25 -14.77 -5.68
N GLY A 156 -4.04 -15.76 -4.84
CA GLY A 156 -2.79 -15.90 -4.11
C GLY A 156 -1.60 -16.18 -5.04
N LEU A 157 -1.81 -16.91 -6.14
CA LEU A 157 -0.80 -17.16 -7.16
C LEU A 157 -0.32 -15.85 -7.86
N ALA A 158 -1.13 -14.78 -7.83
CA ALA A 158 -0.75 -13.47 -8.34
C ALA A 158 0.11 -12.65 -7.37
N LEU A 159 0.28 -13.14 -6.13
CA LEU A 159 1.02 -12.49 -5.06
C LEU A 159 2.27 -13.27 -4.63
N LYS A 160 3.19 -12.55 -3.99
CA LYS A 160 4.22 -13.10 -3.11
C LYS A 160 4.18 -12.34 -1.80
N PHE A 161 4.44 -13.01 -0.69
CA PHE A 161 4.57 -12.38 0.61
C PHE A 161 6.05 -12.14 0.94
N VAL A 162 6.36 -10.96 1.48
CA VAL A 162 7.69 -10.57 1.96
C VAL A 162 7.54 -10.13 3.41
N LEU A 163 8.28 -10.77 4.30
CA LEU A 163 8.27 -10.42 5.72
C LEU A 163 8.75 -8.98 5.94
N GLN A 164 8.22 -8.30 6.95
CA GLN A 164 8.62 -6.94 7.29
C GLN A 164 10.10 -6.80 7.66
N THR A 165 10.71 -7.87 8.13
CA THR A 165 12.15 -7.93 8.45
C THR A 165 13.03 -8.13 7.22
N GLU A 166 12.44 -8.43 6.07
CA GLU A 166 13.14 -8.64 4.81
C GLU A 166 13.09 -7.40 3.92
N SER A 167 14.12 -7.22 3.11
CA SER A 167 14.12 -6.17 2.10
C SER A 167 13.21 -6.55 0.94
N LEU A 168 12.39 -5.61 0.47
CA LEU A 168 11.62 -5.82 -0.74
C LEU A 168 12.55 -6.09 -1.92
N SER A 169 12.21 -7.08 -2.73
CA SER A 169 12.94 -7.37 -3.97
C SER A 169 12.92 -6.16 -4.90
N ALA A 170 14.02 -5.95 -5.62
CA ALA A 170 14.04 -4.95 -6.70
C ALA A 170 12.93 -5.22 -7.71
N LEU A 171 12.31 -4.14 -8.21
CA LEU A 171 11.25 -4.25 -9.20
C LEU A 171 11.77 -4.98 -10.45
N ARG A 172 11.03 -6.00 -10.90
CA ARG A 172 11.35 -6.75 -12.10
C ARG A 172 10.80 -6.03 -13.34
N ASN A 173 11.64 -5.87 -14.35
CA ASN A 173 11.28 -5.31 -15.65
C ASN A 173 10.98 -6.40 -16.66
#